data_2f3aa8fe792afdcab411400909fa02b7
#
_entry.id   2f3aa8fe792afdcab411400909fa02b7
#
_cell.length_a   1.000
_cell.length_b   1.000
_cell.length_c   1.000
_cell.angle_alpha   90.00
_cell.angle_beta   90.00
_cell.angle_gamma   90.00
#
_symmetry.space_group_name_H-M   'P 1'
#
loop_
_entity.id
_entity.type
_entity.pdbx_description
1 polymer ?
#
loop_
_entity_poly.entity_id
_entity_poly.type
_entity_poly.pdbx_seq_one_letter_code
_entity_poly.pdbx_strand_id
1 'polypeptide(L)'
;MLVGLLSLAGCLPGMRRPRPLPPATAAGLLEELSARRTAVQSLRARARLRAGLKGMWVREAFLVRRPTSVRIDVLSPFGLALAVGTDGTLLWAYPAGEGTRYEGAATPANLARFLGAPASVPDVVDILLGTAPRRTPAGPPALRATPDGEYELTVPLADGSQRLRFTGDPLRLVGADETHRDGAALHVAFADFRDGFPRLLEIAAADRNARASVVYEAAEPNAAVDAALFAPPPAGRVVPLEAAVTRPKRGE
;
A
#
# COMPACT_ATOMS: atom_id res chain seq x y z
N MET A 1 -34.54 58.05 -22.11
CA MET A 1 -34.40 56.90 -21.25
C MET A 1 -33.72 55.81 -22.07
N LEU A 2 -32.42 55.59 -21.86
CA LEU A 2 -31.65 54.57 -22.55
C LEU A 2 -31.45 53.44 -21.54
N VAL A 3 -32.01 52.26 -21.84
CA VAL A 3 -31.84 51.03 -21.01
C VAL A 3 -30.64 50.30 -21.55
N GLY A 4 -29.55 50.25 -20.77
CA GLY A 4 -28.35 49.48 -21.09
C GLY A 4 -28.54 47.99 -20.73
N LEU A 5 -28.46 47.13 -21.73
CA LEU A 5 -28.35 45.67 -21.52
C LEU A 5 -26.92 45.31 -21.08
N LEU A 6 -26.75 44.89 -19.82
CA LEU A 6 -25.52 44.24 -19.35
C LEU A 6 -25.54 42.77 -19.80
N SER A 7 -24.66 42.44 -20.74
CA SER A 7 -24.39 41.04 -21.13
C SER A 7 -23.47 40.41 -20.09
N LEU A 8 -23.97 39.49 -19.26
CA LEU A 8 -23.19 38.61 -18.39
C LEU A 8 -22.57 37.48 -19.25
N ALA A 9 -21.32 37.66 -19.64
CA ALA A 9 -20.52 36.60 -20.20
C ALA A 9 -20.10 35.64 -19.08
N GLY A 10 -20.86 34.57 -18.84
CA GLY A 10 -20.48 33.47 -17.95
C GLY A 10 -19.32 32.71 -18.53
N CYS A 11 -18.15 32.76 -17.89
CA CYS A 11 -17.03 31.84 -18.18
C CYS A 11 -17.46 30.43 -17.81
N LEU A 12 -17.82 29.64 -18.80
CA LEU A 12 -17.93 28.18 -18.65
C LEU A 12 -16.52 27.63 -18.33
N PRO A 13 -16.33 26.84 -17.26
CA PRO A 13 -15.06 26.18 -17.02
C PRO A 13 -14.79 25.25 -18.20
N GLY A 14 -13.72 25.53 -18.95
CA GLY A 14 -13.34 24.76 -20.12
C GLY A 14 -13.16 23.30 -19.73
N MET A 15 -14.02 22.42 -20.23
CA MET A 15 -13.80 20.97 -20.18
C MET A 15 -12.47 20.70 -20.89
N ARG A 16 -11.44 20.40 -20.11
CA ARG A 16 -10.17 19.89 -20.67
C ARG A 16 -10.52 18.62 -21.41
N ARG A 17 -10.41 18.65 -22.73
CA ARG A 17 -10.52 17.43 -23.53
C ARG A 17 -9.46 16.45 -23.05
N PRO A 18 -9.81 15.20 -22.74
CA PRO A 18 -8.83 14.19 -22.38
C PRO A 18 -7.76 14.15 -23.44
N ARG A 19 -6.48 14.18 -23.01
CA ARG A 19 -5.35 14.01 -23.94
C ARG A 19 -5.43 12.60 -24.50
N PRO A 20 -5.26 12.40 -25.83
CA PRO A 20 -5.21 11.05 -26.38
C PRO A 20 -4.15 10.21 -25.67
N LEU A 21 -4.54 9.03 -25.19
CA LEU A 21 -3.60 8.10 -24.58
C LEU A 21 -2.64 7.54 -25.62
N PRO A 22 -1.34 7.38 -25.32
CA PRO A 22 -0.42 6.66 -26.18
C PRO A 22 -0.91 5.22 -26.41
N PRO A 23 -0.62 4.57 -27.54
CA PRO A 23 -0.95 3.15 -27.71
C PRO A 23 -0.32 2.29 -26.63
N ALA A 24 -1.10 1.42 -25.99
CA ALA A 24 -0.63 0.47 -24.98
C ALA A 24 -1.22 -0.91 -25.25
N THR A 25 -0.51 -1.94 -24.80
CA THR A 25 -0.98 -3.33 -24.85
C THR A 25 -1.02 -3.91 -23.45
N ALA A 26 -1.86 -4.92 -23.22
CA ALA A 26 -1.92 -5.62 -21.94
C ALA A 26 -0.55 -6.20 -21.54
N ALA A 27 0.18 -6.76 -22.50
CA ALA A 27 1.54 -7.28 -22.26
C ALA A 27 2.50 -6.17 -21.84
N GLY A 28 2.50 -5.02 -22.53
CA GLY A 28 3.36 -3.89 -22.19
C GLY A 28 3.10 -3.32 -20.80
N LEU A 29 1.84 -3.27 -20.36
CA LEU A 29 1.53 -2.84 -18.99
C LEU A 29 1.99 -3.85 -17.92
N LEU A 30 1.93 -5.15 -18.20
CA LEU A 30 2.46 -6.18 -17.33
C LEU A 30 4.00 -6.16 -17.29
N GLU A 31 4.65 -5.88 -18.40
CA GLU A 31 6.09 -5.67 -18.48
C GLU A 31 6.53 -4.44 -17.66
N GLU A 32 5.80 -3.32 -17.76
CA GLU A 32 6.03 -2.13 -16.94
C GLU A 32 5.96 -2.43 -15.44
N LEU A 33 4.94 -3.19 -15.00
CA LEU A 33 4.84 -3.64 -13.61
C LEU A 33 6.04 -4.50 -13.20
N SER A 34 6.47 -5.39 -14.07
CA SER A 34 7.64 -6.25 -13.81
C SER A 34 8.93 -5.43 -13.74
N ALA A 35 9.11 -4.50 -14.68
CA ALA A 35 10.26 -3.58 -14.70
C ALA A 35 10.31 -2.73 -13.42
N ARG A 36 9.17 -2.16 -13.00
CA ARG A 36 9.06 -1.38 -11.77
C ARG A 36 9.39 -2.22 -10.53
N ARG A 37 8.90 -3.46 -10.48
CA ARG A 37 9.21 -4.39 -9.38
C ARG A 37 10.71 -4.71 -9.32
N THR A 38 11.36 -4.83 -10.46
CA THR A 38 12.81 -5.05 -10.56
C THR A 38 13.60 -3.78 -10.19
N ALA A 39 13.09 -2.61 -10.59
CA ALA A 39 13.76 -1.34 -10.33
C ALA A 39 13.75 -0.92 -8.86
N VAL A 40 12.71 -1.32 -8.07
CA VAL A 40 12.60 -0.95 -6.66
C VAL A 40 12.69 -2.20 -5.79
N GLN A 41 13.86 -2.41 -5.18
CA GLN A 41 14.17 -3.61 -4.39
C GLN A 41 14.08 -3.39 -2.89
N SER A 42 14.24 -2.15 -2.43
CA SER A 42 14.20 -1.80 -1.01
C SER A 42 13.67 -0.38 -0.80
N LEU A 43 13.33 -0.08 0.43
CA LEU A 43 12.89 1.25 0.87
C LEU A 43 13.35 1.49 2.31
N ARG A 44 13.92 2.66 2.54
CA ARG A 44 14.00 3.30 3.86
C ARG A 44 13.11 4.52 3.84
N ALA A 45 12.16 4.63 4.79
CA ALA A 45 11.26 5.75 4.80
C ALA A 45 10.90 6.21 6.22
N ARG A 46 10.56 7.49 6.32
CA ARG A 46 9.78 8.05 7.43
C ARG A 46 8.40 8.39 6.90
N ALA A 47 7.37 7.99 7.64
CA ALA A 47 6.00 8.17 7.20
C ALA A 47 5.09 8.56 8.36
N ARG A 48 3.91 9.05 8.00
CA ARG A 48 2.75 9.06 8.88
C ARG A 48 1.76 8.03 8.39
N LEU A 49 1.29 7.22 9.31
CA LEU A 49 0.25 6.23 9.05
C LEU A 49 -1.01 6.59 9.83
N ARG A 50 -2.16 6.43 9.20
CA ARG A 50 -3.48 6.51 9.82
C ARG A 50 -4.24 5.23 9.53
N ALA A 51 -4.60 4.49 10.58
CA ALA A 51 -5.45 3.32 10.48
C ALA A 51 -6.91 3.69 10.77
N GLY A 52 -7.82 3.24 9.88
CA GLY A 52 -9.24 3.59 9.94
C GLY A 52 -9.56 5.02 9.52
N LEU A 53 -10.85 5.32 9.32
CA LEU A 53 -11.31 6.66 8.88
C LEU A 53 -11.13 7.75 9.94
N LYS A 54 -11.23 7.40 11.22
CA LYS A 54 -11.16 8.30 12.37
C LYS A 54 -9.87 8.15 13.17
N GLY A 55 -8.91 7.33 12.69
CA GLY A 55 -7.64 7.10 13.36
C GLY A 55 -6.78 8.36 13.43
N MET A 56 -5.94 8.44 14.45
CA MET A 56 -4.91 9.47 14.55
C MET A 56 -3.74 9.14 13.64
N TRP A 57 -3.05 10.17 13.17
CA TRP A 57 -1.79 10.03 12.45
C TRP A 57 -0.67 9.65 13.43
N VAL A 58 0.01 8.56 13.14
CA VAL A 58 1.14 8.06 13.91
C VAL A 58 2.40 8.15 13.05
N ARG A 59 3.51 8.56 13.64
CA ARG A 59 4.80 8.58 12.94
C ARG A 59 5.44 7.22 12.99
N GLU A 60 5.97 6.80 11.84
CA GLU A 60 6.58 5.49 11.67
C GLU A 60 7.86 5.58 10.83
N ALA A 61 8.81 4.70 11.12
CA ALA A 61 9.94 4.44 10.26
C ALA A 61 9.75 3.06 9.59
N PHE A 62 9.96 3.01 8.27
CA PHE A 62 9.82 1.81 7.47
C PHE A 62 11.19 1.37 6.93
N LEU A 63 11.45 0.08 7.07
CA LEU A 63 12.47 -0.63 6.31
C LEU A 63 11.77 -1.76 5.57
N VAL A 64 11.92 -1.78 4.25
CA VAL A 64 11.31 -2.79 3.39
C VAL A 64 12.38 -3.32 2.43
N ARG A 65 12.40 -4.62 2.22
CA ARG A 65 13.27 -5.28 1.24
C ARG A 65 12.58 -6.49 0.64
N ARG A 66 12.61 -6.57 -0.69
CA ARG A 66 12.12 -7.74 -1.42
C ARG A 66 12.88 -9.01 -1.03
N PRO A 67 12.25 -10.18 -1.09
CA PRO A 67 10.82 -10.35 -1.40
C PRO A 67 9.91 -10.25 -0.18
N THR A 68 10.40 -10.37 1.06
CA THR A 68 9.56 -10.66 2.24
C THR A 68 9.99 -9.94 3.52
N SER A 69 10.93 -9.00 3.45
CA SER A 69 11.43 -8.35 4.66
C SER A 69 10.75 -7.00 4.88
N VAL A 70 10.13 -6.84 6.05
CA VAL A 70 9.50 -5.59 6.50
C VAL A 70 9.84 -5.34 7.95
N ARG A 71 10.15 -4.09 8.30
CA ARG A 71 10.19 -3.59 9.67
C ARG A 71 9.51 -2.24 9.72
N ILE A 72 8.65 -2.07 10.72
CA ILE A 72 7.91 -0.84 11.00
C ILE A 72 8.15 -0.49 12.46
N ASP A 73 8.76 0.66 12.69
CA ASP A 73 9.00 1.21 14.01
C ASP A 73 7.99 2.34 14.26
N VAL A 74 7.05 2.15 15.18
CA VAL A 74 6.07 3.13 15.61
C VAL A 74 6.70 4.06 16.61
N LEU A 75 6.66 5.37 16.35
CA LEU A 75 7.34 6.38 17.13
C LEU A 75 6.36 7.17 18.00
N SER A 76 6.69 7.33 19.27
CA SER A 76 6.05 8.26 20.20
C SER A 76 6.93 9.49 20.44
N PRO A 77 6.42 10.54 21.12
CA PRO A 77 7.26 11.66 21.56
C PRO A 77 8.42 11.26 22.47
N PHE A 78 8.34 10.09 23.09
CA PHE A 78 9.36 9.56 24.01
C PHE A 78 10.29 8.53 23.37
N GLY A 79 10.20 8.33 22.05
CA GLY A 79 11.00 7.38 21.29
C GLY A 79 10.19 6.22 20.71
N LEU A 80 10.82 5.06 20.56
CA LEU A 80 10.16 3.85 20.06
C LEU A 80 9.02 3.42 20.99
N ALA A 81 7.82 3.24 20.43
CA ALA A 81 6.67 2.69 21.16
C ALA A 81 6.46 1.20 20.85
N LEU A 82 6.59 0.83 19.58
CA LEU A 82 6.41 -0.54 19.11
C LEU A 82 7.31 -0.75 17.89
N ALA A 83 7.99 -1.87 17.81
CA ALA A 83 8.60 -2.35 16.56
C ALA A 83 7.90 -3.64 16.13
N VAL A 84 7.58 -3.74 14.84
CA VAL A 84 7.03 -4.95 14.21
C VAL A 84 7.90 -5.28 13.02
N GLY A 85 8.24 -6.54 12.86
CA GLY A 85 9.05 -6.94 11.71
C GLY A 85 8.88 -8.40 11.32
N THR A 86 9.31 -8.68 10.08
CA THR A 86 9.32 -10.02 9.51
C THR A 86 10.41 -10.15 8.45
N ASP A 87 10.94 -11.35 8.32
CA ASP A 87 11.78 -11.79 7.19
C ASP A 87 11.00 -12.63 6.16
N GLY A 88 9.70 -12.82 6.41
CA GLY A 88 8.82 -13.69 5.63
C GLY A 88 8.56 -15.05 6.26
N THR A 89 9.34 -15.44 7.25
CA THR A 89 9.18 -16.70 8.01
C THR A 89 8.68 -16.40 9.41
N LEU A 90 9.42 -15.58 10.14
CA LEU A 90 9.10 -15.13 11.49
C LEU A 90 8.45 -13.75 11.44
N LEU A 91 7.34 -13.59 12.12
CA LEU A 91 6.70 -12.31 12.44
C LEU A 91 6.93 -12.02 13.92
N TRP A 92 7.43 -10.84 14.24
CA TRP A 92 7.68 -10.44 15.61
C TRP A 92 7.14 -9.04 15.90
N ALA A 93 6.78 -8.81 17.15
CA ALA A 93 6.39 -7.51 17.69
C ALA A 93 7.08 -7.27 19.03
N TYR A 94 7.62 -6.07 19.20
CA TYR A 94 8.34 -5.66 20.38
C TYR A 94 7.78 -4.32 20.89
N PRO A 95 6.84 -4.33 21.84
CA PRO A 95 6.44 -3.13 22.57
C PRO A 95 7.61 -2.62 23.41
N ALA A 96 8.03 -1.38 23.20
CA ALA A 96 9.14 -0.81 23.93
C ALA A 96 8.79 -0.65 25.43
N GLY A 97 9.74 -0.92 26.28
CA GLY A 97 9.57 -0.82 27.74
C GLY A 97 8.97 -2.05 28.42
N GLU A 98 8.41 -3.01 27.67
CA GLU A 98 7.84 -4.23 28.27
C GLU A 98 8.88 -5.34 28.48
N GLY A 99 10.05 -5.25 27.85
CA GLY A 99 11.07 -6.30 27.88
C GLY A 99 10.61 -7.63 27.27
N THR A 100 9.42 -7.65 26.67
CA THR A 100 8.76 -8.82 26.09
C THR A 100 8.69 -8.68 24.57
N ARG A 101 8.97 -9.76 23.86
CA ARG A 101 8.81 -9.87 22.42
C ARG A 101 7.77 -10.96 22.11
N TYR A 102 6.88 -10.66 21.21
CA TYR A 102 5.88 -11.59 20.69
C TYR A 102 6.35 -12.13 19.35
N GLU A 103 6.29 -13.43 19.15
CA GLU A 103 6.75 -14.10 17.94
C GLU A 103 5.75 -15.13 17.45
N GLY A 104 5.67 -15.28 16.13
CA GLY A 104 4.85 -16.31 15.47
C GLY A 104 5.23 -16.47 14.01
N ALA A 105 4.65 -17.44 13.33
CA ALA A 105 4.84 -17.59 11.89
C ALA A 105 4.25 -16.37 11.13
N ALA A 106 4.90 -15.96 10.04
CA ALA A 106 4.46 -14.85 9.21
C ALA A 106 3.28 -15.22 8.30
N THR A 107 2.22 -15.77 8.91
CA THR A 107 0.99 -16.18 8.21
C THR A 107 0.05 -15.00 7.97
N PRO A 108 -0.85 -15.06 6.98
CA PRO A 108 -1.87 -14.03 6.78
C PRO A 108 -2.74 -13.79 8.02
N ALA A 109 -3.06 -14.83 8.81
CA ALA A 109 -3.81 -14.72 10.05
C ALA A 109 -3.05 -13.94 11.13
N ASN A 110 -1.75 -14.14 11.26
CA ASN A 110 -0.92 -13.39 12.20
C ASN A 110 -0.68 -11.96 11.73
N LEU A 111 -0.49 -11.73 10.43
CA LEU A 111 -0.40 -10.37 9.90
C LEU A 111 -1.68 -9.58 10.11
N ALA A 112 -2.85 -10.22 10.00
CA ALA A 112 -4.15 -9.58 10.23
C ALA A 112 -4.28 -8.91 11.60
N ARG A 113 -3.55 -9.37 12.63
CA ARG A 113 -3.53 -8.77 13.97
C ARG A 113 -2.98 -7.33 13.96
N PHE A 114 -2.10 -7.01 13.01
CA PHE A 114 -1.49 -5.69 12.85
C PHE A 114 -2.15 -4.88 11.74
N LEU A 115 -2.55 -5.54 10.65
CA LEU A 115 -3.06 -4.89 9.45
C LEU A 115 -4.58 -4.73 9.46
N GLY A 116 -5.29 -5.47 10.33
CA GLY A 116 -6.75 -5.49 10.37
C GLY A 116 -7.40 -6.35 9.27
N ALA A 117 -6.62 -6.88 8.34
CA ALA A 117 -7.07 -7.81 7.29
C ALA A 117 -5.96 -8.80 6.94
N PRO A 118 -6.29 -10.04 6.52
CA PRO A 118 -5.29 -11.01 6.07
C PRO A 118 -4.55 -10.50 4.83
N ALA A 119 -3.22 -10.63 4.85
CA ALA A 119 -2.37 -10.31 3.72
C ALA A 119 -1.14 -11.22 3.73
N SER A 120 -0.56 -11.51 2.57
CA SER A 120 0.74 -12.16 2.51
C SER A 120 1.87 -11.14 2.69
N VAL A 121 3.01 -11.56 3.24
CA VAL A 121 4.18 -10.66 3.37
C VAL A 121 4.64 -10.12 2.02
N PRO A 122 4.73 -10.92 0.94
CA PRO A 122 5.07 -10.40 -0.38
C PRO A 122 4.12 -9.31 -0.88
N ASP A 123 2.81 -9.43 -0.61
CA ASP A 123 1.82 -8.41 -0.99
C ASP A 123 2.05 -7.09 -0.24
N VAL A 124 2.31 -7.18 1.07
CA VAL A 124 2.67 -6.00 1.89
C VAL A 124 3.93 -5.33 1.35
N VAL A 125 4.96 -6.11 1.03
CA VAL A 125 6.20 -5.61 0.43
C VAL A 125 5.94 -4.94 -0.92
N ASP A 126 5.16 -5.57 -1.81
CA ASP A 126 4.80 -4.98 -3.11
C ASP A 126 4.12 -3.63 -2.95
N ILE A 127 3.10 -3.54 -2.08
CA ILE A 127 2.34 -2.31 -1.84
C ILE A 127 3.24 -1.21 -1.26
N LEU A 128 4.02 -1.51 -0.24
CA LEU A 128 4.92 -0.53 0.38
C LEU A 128 6.01 -0.04 -0.57
N LEU A 129 6.43 -0.86 -1.54
CA LEU A 129 7.36 -0.48 -2.60
C LEU A 129 6.67 0.18 -3.82
N GLY A 130 5.39 0.54 -3.71
CA GLY A 130 4.65 1.31 -4.71
C GLY A 130 4.28 0.52 -5.96
N THR A 131 4.00 -0.78 -5.83
CA THR A 131 3.51 -1.63 -6.91
C THR A 131 2.33 -2.51 -6.47
N ALA A 132 1.60 -3.08 -7.42
CA ALA A 132 0.50 -3.99 -7.13
C ALA A 132 1.01 -5.36 -6.65
N PRO A 133 0.25 -6.08 -5.81
CA PRO A 133 0.51 -7.48 -5.51
C PRO A 133 0.64 -8.32 -6.78
N ARG A 134 1.63 -9.23 -6.78
CA ARG A 134 1.87 -10.09 -7.93
C ARG A 134 0.83 -11.21 -7.98
N ARG A 135 0.20 -11.38 -9.14
CA ARG A 135 -0.80 -12.44 -9.37
C ARG A 135 -0.46 -13.24 -10.62
N THR A 136 -0.84 -14.50 -10.63
CA THR A 136 -0.75 -15.36 -11.82
C THR A 136 -2.07 -15.27 -12.58
N PRO A 137 -2.07 -14.82 -13.84
CA PRO A 137 -3.28 -14.78 -14.64
C PRO A 137 -3.85 -16.18 -14.87
N ALA A 138 -5.17 -16.34 -14.72
CA ALA A 138 -5.91 -17.57 -15.06
C ALA A 138 -6.47 -17.55 -16.50
N GLY A 139 -6.23 -16.47 -17.24
CA GLY A 139 -6.66 -16.30 -18.63
C GLY A 139 -6.08 -15.01 -19.22
N PRO A 140 -6.42 -14.67 -20.45
CA PRO A 140 -5.89 -13.48 -21.11
C PRO A 140 -6.39 -12.20 -20.42
N PRO A 141 -5.48 -11.26 -20.08
CA PRO A 141 -5.86 -9.97 -19.53
C PRO A 141 -6.61 -9.11 -20.56
N ALA A 142 -7.59 -8.33 -20.09
CA ALA A 142 -8.35 -7.38 -20.92
C ALA A 142 -7.90 -5.95 -20.61
N LEU A 143 -7.62 -5.17 -21.67
CA LEU A 143 -7.21 -3.78 -21.58
C LEU A 143 -8.30 -2.87 -22.14
N ARG A 144 -8.60 -1.78 -21.43
CA ARG A 144 -9.45 -0.69 -21.94
C ARG A 144 -8.86 0.67 -21.58
N ALA A 145 -9.12 1.67 -22.43
CA ALA A 145 -8.93 3.07 -22.07
C ALA A 145 -10.20 3.59 -21.39
N THR A 146 -10.03 4.39 -20.34
CA THR A 146 -11.16 5.01 -19.63
C THR A 146 -11.42 6.42 -20.17
N PRO A 147 -12.64 6.98 -19.98
CA PRO A 147 -12.94 8.36 -20.36
C PRO A 147 -12.07 9.40 -19.66
N ASP A 148 -11.55 9.06 -18.47
CA ASP A 148 -10.70 9.94 -17.67
C ASP A 148 -9.24 9.96 -18.14
N GLY A 149 -8.90 9.23 -19.20
CA GLY A 149 -7.56 9.20 -19.76
C GLY A 149 -6.61 8.28 -19.00
N GLU A 150 -7.12 7.19 -18.44
CA GLU A 150 -6.35 6.11 -17.84
C GLU A 150 -6.47 4.83 -18.64
N TYR A 151 -5.52 3.90 -18.43
CA TYR A 151 -5.67 2.51 -18.84
C TYR A 151 -6.18 1.69 -17.68
N GLU A 152 -7.13 0.82 -17.93
CA GLU A 152 -7.58 -0.19 -17.00
C GLU A 152 -7.27 -1.57 -17.56
N LEU A 153 -6.42 -2.32 -16.84
CA LEU A 153 -6.05 -3.69 -17.17
C LEU A 153 -6.72 -4.63 -16.17
N THR A 154 -7.61 -5.48 -16.66
CA THR A 154 -8.25 -6.53 -15.86
C THR A 154 -7.54 -7.85 -16.08
N VAL A 155 -6.97 -8.41 -15.03
CA VAL A 155 -6.28 -9.70 -14.98
C VAL A 155 -7.22 -10.71 -14.33
N PRO A 156 -7.72 -11.74 -15.07
CA PRO A 156 -8.52 -12.79 -14.47
C PRO A 156 -7.66 -13.66 -13.57
N LEU A 157 -8.18 -14.02 -12.39
CA LEU A 157 -7.57 -14.92 -11.42
C LEU A 157 -8.38 -16.22 -11.33
N ALA A 158 -7.83 -17.27 -10.75
CA ALA A 158 -8.53 -18.54 -10.57
C ALA A 158 -9.81 -18.38 -9.73
N ASP A 159 -9.80 -17.47 -8.78
CA ASP A 159 -10.88 -17.22 -7.81
C ASP A 159 -11.42 -15.79 -7.84
N GLY A 160 -11.09 -14.98 -8.86
CA GLY A 160 -11.52 -13.60 -8.92
C GLY A 160 -10.91 -12.80 -10.05
N SER A 161 -10.61 -11.54 -9.78
CA SER A 161 -9.91 -10.66 -10.72
C SER A 161 -9.07 -9.60 -10.02
N GLN A 162 -8.00 -9.17 -10.69
CA GLN A 162 -7.23 -7.99 -10.31
C GLN A 162 -7.39 -6.93 -11.41
N ARG A 163 -7.78 -5.73 -11.01
CA ARG A 163 -7.92 -4.56 -11.88
C ARG A 163 -6.82 -3.57 -11.57
N LEU A 164 -6.01 -3.24 -12.56
CA LEU A 164 -4.88 -2.33 -12.46
C LEU A 164 -5.18 -1.06 -13.25
N ARG A 165 -4.98 0.10 -12.63
CA ARG A 165 -5.19 1.41 -13.28
C ARG A 165 -3.87 2.12 -13.46
N PHE A 166 -3.68 2.67 -14.67
CA PHE A 166 -2.46 3.38 -15.05
C PHE A 166 -2.80 4.73 -15.65
N THR A 167 -2.04 5.77 -15.31
CA THR A 167 -2.03 7.01 -16.09
C THR A 167 -1.35 6.78 -17.44
N GLY A 168 -1.65 7.61 -18.44
CA GLY A 168 -1.10 7.47 -19.79
C GLY A 168 0.24 8.16 -20.01
N ASP A 169 0.44 9.35 -19.41
CA ASP A 169 1.64 10.17 -19.63
C ASP A 169 1.94 11.04 -18.39
N PRO A 170 3.01 10.72 -17.64
CA PRO A 170 3.81 9.51 -17.79
C PRO A 170 3.05 8.25 -17.37
N LEU A 171 3.44 7.09 -17.94
CA LEU A 171 2.85 5.81 -17.57
C LEU A 171 3.17 5.46 -16.12
N ARG A 172 2.14 5.34 -15.28
CA ARG A 172 2.28 5.04 -13.84
C ARG A 172 1.12 4.20 -13.35
N LEU A 173 1.41 3.20 -12.54
CA LEU A 173 0.38 2.52 -11.77
C LEU A 173 -0.18 3.47 -10.71
N VAL A 174 -1.47 3.74 -10.76
CA VAL A 174 -2.17 4.62 -9.79
C VAL A 174 -3.18 3.88 -8.94
N GLY A 175 -3.47 2.62 -9.24
CA GLY A 175 -4.37 1.82 -8.43
C GLY A 175 -4.35 0.35 -8.78
N ALA A 176 -4.71 -0.47 -7.79
CA ALA A 176 -4.94 -1.90 -7.92
C ALA A 176 -6.14 -2.29 -7.06
N ASP A 177 -7.14 -2.88 -7.70
CA ASP A 177 -8.32 -3.44 -7.05
C ASP A 177 -8.31 -4.95 -7.25
N GLU A 178 -8.53 -5.70 -6.18
CA GLU A 178 -8.60 -7.15 -6.23
C GLU A 178 -9.91 -7.61 -5.60
N THR A 179 -10.62 -8.50 -6.26
CA THR A 179 -11.87 -9.07 -5.77
C THR A 179 -11.85 -10.57 -5.95
N HIS A 180 -12.27 -11.30 -4.92
CA HIS A 180 -12.36 -12.74 -4.88
C HIS A 180 -13.82 -13.20 -4.77
N ARG A 181 -14.11 -14.47 -5.13
CA ARG A 181 -15.47 -15.03 -5.12
C ARG A 181 -16.05 -15.17 -3.71
N ASP A 182 -15.20 -15.31 -2.70
CA ASP A 182 -15.59 -15.34 -1.28
C ASP A 182 -15.97 -13.96 -0.72
N GLY A 183 -15.89 -12.90 -1.55
CA GLY A 183 -16.17 -11.52 -1.17
C GLY A 183 -14.95 -10.77 -0.61
N ALA A 184 -13.81 -11.43 -0.46
CA ALA A 184 -12.59 -10.73 -0.10
C ALA A 184 -12.24 -9.71 -1.19
N ALA A 185 -11.82 -8.53 -0.79
CA ALA A 185 -11.39 -7.47 -1.70
C ALA A 185 -10.25 -6.66 -1.10
N LEU A 186 -9.36 -6.20 -1.96
CA LEU A 186 -8.29 -5.28 -1.64
C LEU A 186 -8.35 -4.10 -2.61
N HIS A 187 -8.28 -2.90 -2.10
CA HIS A 187 -8.13 -1.69 -2.88
C HIS A 187 -6.84 -0.99 -2.47
N VAL A 188 -6.01 -0.65 -3.43
CA VAL A 188 -4.80 0.13 -3.23
C VAL A 188 -4.79 1.30 -4.22
N ALA A 189 -4.54 2.51 -3.73
CA ALA A 189 -4.28 3.68 -4.57
C ALA A 189 -2.89 4.25 -4.28
N PHE A 190 -2.23 4.71 -5.34
CA PHE A 190 -0.92 5.33 -5.32
C PHE A 190 -1.03 6.76 -5.84
N ALA A 191 -0.54 7.73 -5.08
CA ALA A 191 -0.63 9.14 -5.43
C ALA A 191 0.60 9.95 -4.95
N ASP A 192 0.61 11.25 -5.24
CA ASP A 192 1.69 12.20 -4.91
C ASP A 192 3.07 11.65 -5.32
N PHE A 193 3.24 11.39 -6.62
CA PHE A 193 4.48 10.82 -7.14
C PHE A 193 5.61 11.86 -7.15
N ARG A 194 6.76 11.48 -6.57
CA ARG A 194 8.03 12.24 -6.64
C ARG A 194 9.13 11.32 -7.12
N ASP A 195 9.86 11.73 -8.13
CA ASP A 195 10.91 10.93 -8.75
C ASP A 195 10.44 9.52 -9.16
N GLY A 196 9.17 9.42 -9.62
CA GLY A 196 8.55 8.17 -10.01
C GLY A 196 8.08 7.27 -8.86
N PHE A 197 8.30 7.64 -7.59
CA PHE A 197 7.87 6.88 -6.41
C PHE A 197 6.63 7.53 -5.76
N PRO A 198 5.57 6.76 -5.40
CA PRO A 198 4.39 7.30 -4.74
C PRO A 198 4.71 7.72 -3.31
N ARG A 199 4.21 8.89 -2.89
CA ARG A 199 4.34 9.40 -1.53
C ARG A 199 3.07 9.19 -0.70
N LEU A 200 1.95 8.91 -1.35
CA LEU A 200 0.68 8.58 -0.69
C LEU A 200 0.23 7.19 -1.14
N LEU A 201 -0.03 6.33 -0.17
CA LEU A 201 -0.66 5.03 -0.35
C LEU A 201 -1.98 5.04 0.42
N GLU A 202 -3.06 4.67 -0.26
CA GLU A 202 -4.33 4.39 0.38
C GLU A 202 -4.69 2.93 0.18
N ILE A 203 -4.98 2.24 1.28
CA ILE A 203 -5.21 0.80 1.30
C ILE A 203 -6.55 0.55 2.00
N ALA A 204 -7.40 -0.26 1.38
CA ALA A 204 -8.64 -0.71 2.03
C ALA A 204 -8.88 -2.19 1.71
N ALA A 205 -9.27 -2.97 2.71
CA ALA A 205 -9.76 -4.34 2.53
C ALA A 205 -11.29 -4.37 2.46
N ALA A 206 -11.88 -5.52 2.10
CA ALA A 206 -13.32 -5.71 1.88
C ALA A 206 -14.17 -5.27 3.08
N ASP A 207 -13.70 -5.54 4.27
CA ASP A 207 -14.19 -4.91 5.47
C ASP A 207 -13.73 -3.45 5.45
N ARG A 208 -14.63 -2.53 5.09
CA ARG A 208 -14.35 -1.08 4.99
C ARG A 208 -13.78 -0.46 6.26
N ASN A 209 -13.74 -1.19 7.37
CA ASN A 209 -13.08 -0.79 8.60
C ASN A 209 -11.56 -1.01 8.56
N ALA A 210 -11.07 -1.93 7.72
CA ALA A 210 -9.64 -2.15 7.50
C ALA A 210 -9.12 -1.18 6.42
N ARG A 211 -8.87 0.06 6.82
CA ARG A 211 -8.29 1.11 5.95
C ARG A 211 -7.01 1.65 6.55
N ALA A 212 -6.06 1.94 5.70
CA ALA A 212 -4.84 2.63 6.08
C ALA A 212 -4.47 3.68 5.04
N SER A 213 -3.99 4.84 5.51
CA SER A 213 -3.35 5.86 4.68
C SER A 213 -1.90 5.98 5.14
N VAL A 214 -0.95 5.84 4.22
CA VAL A 214 0.49 6.00 4.48
C VAL A 214 1.00 7.19 3.68
N VAL A 215 1.55 8.19 4.36
CA VAL A 215 2.17 9.37 3.74
C VAL A 215 3.66 9.34 4.00
N TYR A 216 4.46 9.06 3.00
CA TYR A 216 5.92 9.10 3.09
C TYR A 216 6.42 10.55 3.14
N GLU A 217 6.87 10.99 4.31
CA GLU A 217 7.50 12.31 4.50
C GLU A 217 8.92 12.33 3.89
N ALA A 218 9.64 11.23 4.05
CA ALA A 218 10.92 10.96 3.38
C ALA A 218 10.92 9.51 2.91
N ALA A 219 11.34 9.26 1.67
CA ALA A 219 11.48 7.92 1.12
C ALA A 219 12.73 7.84 0.27
N GLU A 220 13.51 6.80 0.51
CA GLU A 220 14.75 6.47 -0.17
C GLU A 220 14.59 5.07 -0.81
N PRO A 221 14.01 4.98 -2.02
CA PRO A 221 13.96 3.72 -2.76
C PRO A 221 15.37 3.22 -3.04
N ASN A 222 15.57 1.91 -2.99
CA ASN A 222 16.85 1.24 -3.17
C ASN A 222 17.93 1.63 -2.14
N ALA A 223 17.53 2.15 -0.97
CA ALA A 223 18.45 2.33 0.13
C ALA A 223 19.15 1.00 0.49
N ALA A 224 20.43 1.07 0.83
CA ALA A 224 21.12 -0.09 1.37
C ALA A 224 20.53 -0.44 2.74
N VAL A 225 19.86 -1.58 2.83
CA VAL A 225 19.21 -2.08 4.05
C VAL A 225 19.83 -3.43 4.39
N ASP A 226 20.53 -3.48 5.53
CA ASP A 226 21.12 -4.72 6.03
C ASP A 226 20.04 -5.72 6.44
N ALA A 227 20.27 -7.00 6.15
CA ALA A 227 19.40 -8.10 6.55
C ALA A 227 19.22 -8.19 8.07
N ALA A 228 20.26 -7.87 8.82
CA ALA A 228 20.24 -7.91 10.28
C ALA A 228 19.22 -6.93 10.90
N LEU A 229 18.84 -5.86 10.18
CA LEU A 229 17.85 -4.90 10.65
C LEU A 229 16.42 -5.45 10.72
N PHE A 230 16.15 -6.58 10.05
CA PHE A 230 14.85 -7.26 10.09
C PHE A 230 14.79 -8.32 11.19
N ALA A 231 15.94 -8.65 11.79
CA ALA A 231 15.98 -9.57 12.92
C ALA A 231 15.24 -8.97 14.13
N PRO A 232 14.60 -9.82 14.94
CA PRO A 232 13.96 -9.37 16.17
C PRO A 232 14.99 -8.81 17.16
N PRO A 233 14.68 -7.70 17.86
CA PRO A 233 15.56 -7.15 18.90
C PRO A 233 15.70 -8.14 20.07
N PRO A 234 16.80 -8.08 20.85
CA PRO A 234 16.92 -8.87 22.06
C PRO A 234 15.79 -8.54 23.04
N ALA A 235 15.28 -9.55 23.74
CA ALA A 235 14.22 -9.40 24.73
C ALA A 235 14.48 -10.30 25.94
N GLY A 236 14.07 -9.87 27.12
CA GLY A 236 14.15 -10.70 28.33
C GLY A 236 13.14 -11.84 28.35
N ARG A 237 12.04 -11.70 27.60
CA ARG A 237 10.99 -12.72 27.48
C ARG A 237 10.50 -12.82 26.04
N VAL A 238 10.27 -14.03 25.55
CA VAL A 238 9.64 -14.33 24.27
C VAL A 238 8.31 -15.03 24.51
N VAL A 239 7.26 -14.56 23.86
CA VAL A 239 5.88 -15.07 24.03
C VAL A 239 5.31 -15.36 22.63
N PRO A 240 4.56 -16.45 22.44
CA PRO A 240 3.86 -16.70 21.19
C PRO A 240 2.93 -15.54 20.82
N LEU A 241 2.93 -15.14 19.54
CA LEU A 241 2.11 -14.03 19.05
C LEU A 241 0.61 -14.27 19.25
N GLU A 242 0.19 -15.53 19.20
CA GLU A 242 -1.18 -15.96 19.45
C GLU A 242 -1.64 -15.70 20.88
N ALA A 243 -0.70 -15.68 21.84
CA ALA A 243 -0.96 -15.34 23.23
C ALA A 243 -0.98 -13.84 23.52
N ALA A 244 -0.60 -13.00 22.54
CA ALA A 244 -0.77 -11.57 22.63
C ALA A 244 -2.28 -11.26 22.68
N VAL A 245 -2.78 -10.98 23.86
CA VAL A 245 -4.17 -10.57 24.08
C VAL A 245 -4.44 -9.37 23.19
N THR A 246 -5.33 -9.50 22.24
CA THR A 246 -5.97 -8.37 21.57
C THR A 246 -6.53 -7.50 22.70
N ARG A 247 -5.91 -6.34 22.99
CA ARG A 247 -6.48 -5.42 23.96
C ARG A 247 -7.93 -5.20 23.59
N PRO A 248 -8.89 -5.46 24.49
CA PRO A 248 -10.27 -5.14 24.22
C PRO A 248 -10.33 -3.65 23.87
N LYS A 249 -11.09 -3.30 22.83
CA LYS A 249 -11.49 -1.93 22.55
C LYS A 249 -11.96 -1.35 23.90
N ARG A 250 -11.22 -0.41 24.47
CA ARG A 250 -11.75 0.37 25.60
C ARG A 250 -12.94 1.15 25.04
N GLY A 251 -14.03 0.81 25.52
CA GLY A 251 -15.40 1.20 25.60
C GLY A 251 -15.82 2.55 25.04
N GLU A 252 -16.92 2.42 24.61
CA GLU A 252 -18.14 3.26 24.60
C GLU A 252 -18.01 4.58 25.34
#